data_2fb5dfa4efbe7496cec3a0c35e8075a0
#
_entry.id   2fb5dfa4efbe7496cec3a0c35e8075a0
#
_cell.length_a   1.000
_cell.length_b   1.000
_cell.length_c   1.000
_cell.angle_alpha   90.00
_cell.angle_beta   90.00
_cell.angle_gamma   90.00
#
_symmetry.space_group_name_H-M   'P 1'
#
loop_
_entity.id
_entity.type
_entity.pdbx_description
1 polymer ?
#
loop_
_entity_poly.entity_id
_entity_poly.type
_entity_poly.pdbx_seq_one_letter_code
_entity_poly.pdbx_strand_id
1 'polypeptide(L)'
;MQRRIVLTSLVLVGLLSIAVGAAQQQPAGRAGAPAGGRGGINFGTPSVDNLQVEKLTDTLYLLRGGGGNTAAFITANGVLLVDTKVSGWGQPIIQKLKTLTDKPVTTIVNTHTHFDHVNGNAEFPPTVEVVTSEPTKQYMEQWNPVFGLQGDNPSPFKANGGVGLPKRTFKDTLSIGNGADQVDLYFHGPAHTGGDTWVVFRSARVMHAGDAFAGKNAPIMDKNNGGSALRYADTIAKAAKTPNVDRVITGHSTTMTIADLREFGEFNGDFVRDALAAKKAGKTIDQFVAEWNVPAKYTGYTNPPATNRGQWRSNAQVAWEE
;
A
#
# COMPACT_ATOMS: atom_id res chain seq x y z
N MET A 1 -82.50 -46.71 -43.96
CA MET A 1 -81.60 -45.51 -43.66
C MET A 1 -81.02 -45.75 -42.27
N GLN A 2 -79.81 -46.26 -42.22
CA GLN A 2 -79.11 -46.55 -40.96
C GLN A 2 -78.12 -45.46 -40.71
N ARG A 3 -78.29 -44.75 -39.62
CA ARG A 3 -77.32 -43.79 -39.15
C ARG A 3 -76.28 -44.52 -38.26
N ARG A 4 -75.04 -44.52 -38.69
CA ARG A 4 -73.89 -44.97 -37.89
C ARG A 4 -73.49 -43.87 -36.93
N ILE A 5 -73.47 -44.19 -35.61
CA ILE A 5 -72.94 -43.37 -34.57
C ILE A 5 -71.45 -43.74 -34.44
N VAL A 6 -70.60 -42.77 -34.69
CA VAL A 6 -69.13 -42.89 -34.41
C VAL A 6 -68.89 -42.34 -33.04
N LEU A 7 -68.46 -43.20 -32.11
CA LEU A 7 -67.90 -42.77 -30.80
C LEU A 7 -66.44 -42.32 -30.99
N THR A 8 -66.19 -41.07 -30.74
CA THR A 8 -64.87 -40.57 -30.62
C THR A 8 -64.47 -40.55 -29.15
N SER A 9 -63.50 -41.39 -28.81
CA SER A 9 -62.84 -41.42 -27.46
C SER A 9 -61.92 -40.23 -27.28
N LEU A 10 -62.27 -39.36 -26.36
CA LEU A 10 -61.36 -38.31 -25.91
C LEU A 10 -60.34 -38.92 -24.96
N VAL A 11 -59.08 -38.94 -25.37
CA VAL A 11 -57.93 -39.18 -24.50
C VAL A 11 -57.52 -37.86 -23.90
N LEU A 12 -57.78 -37.68 -22.61
CA LEU A 12 -57.23 -36.56 -21.84
C LEU A 12 -55.72 -36.84 -21.58
N VAL A 13 -54.82 -36.14 -22.27
CA VAL A 13 -53.40 -36.08 -21.95
C VAL A 13 -53.18 -34.93 -20.95
N GLY A 14 -53.04 -35.32 -19.70
CA GLY A 14 -52.65 -34.36 -18.64
C GLY A 14 -51.21 -33.83 -18.89
N LEU A 15 -51.09 -32.59 -19.28
CA LEU A 15 -49.82 -31.88 -19.33
C LEU A 15 -49.42 -31.50 -17.90
N LEU A 16 -48.50 -32.28 -17.32
CA LEU A 16 -47.79 -31.87 -16.10
C LEU A 16 -46.83 -30.74 -16.47
N SER A 17 -47.19 -29.50 -16.17
CA SER A 17 -46.30 -28.36 -16.29
C SER A 17 -45.24 -28.40 -15.18
N ILE A 18 -44.07 -28.94 -15.47
CA ILE A 18 -42.90 -28.80 -14.62
C ILE A 18 -42.40 -27.34 -14.78
N ALA A 19 -42.70 -26.50 -13.81
CA ALA A 19 -42.07 -25.19 -13.67
C ALA A 19 -40.60 -25.41 -13.29
N VAL A 20 -39.71 -25.43 -14.28
CA VAL A 20 -38.27 -25.32 -14.04
C VAL A 20 -38.00 -23.87 -13.62
N GLY A 21 -37.94 -23.66 -12.32
CA GLY A 21 -37.41 -22.44 -11.77
C GLY A 21 -35.96 -22.30 -12.23
N ALA A 22 -35.70 -21.42 -13.19
CA ALA A 22 -34.38 -20.95 -13.50
C ALA A 22 -33.86 -20.17 -12.27
N ALA A 23 -33.20 -20.88 -11.36
CA ALA A 23 -32.36 -20.22 -10.40
C ALA A 23 -31.28 -19.49 -11.21
N GLN A 24 -31.42 -18.17 -11.30
CA GLN A 24 -30.30 -17.33 -11.73
C GLN A 24 -29.16 -17.59 -10.75
N GLN A 25 -28.20 -18.42 -11.16
CA GLN A 25 -26.91 -18.49 -10.53
C GLN A 25 -26.29 -17.08 -10.70
N GLN A 26 -26.29 -16.32 -9.61
CA GLN A 26 -25.34 -15.22 -9.48
C GLN A 26 -23.97 -15.81 -9.81
N PRO A 27 -23.17 -15.13 -10.65
CA PRO A 27 -21.79 -15.56 -10.86
C PRO A 27 -21.16 -15.65 -9.46
N ALA A 28 -20.72 -16.85 -9.10
CA ALA A 28 -19.96 -17.09 -7.89
C ALA A 28 -18.85 -16.05 -7.88
N GLY A 29 -18.88 -15.15 -6.90
CA GLY A 29 -17.80 -14.23 -6.68
C GLY A 29 -16.52 -15.06 -6.71
N ARG A 30 -15.61 -14.75 -7.62
CA ARG A 30 -14.31 -15.39 -7.69
C ARG A 30 -13.75 -15.33 -6.27
N ALA A 31 -13.68 -16.46 -5.61
CA ALA A 31 -12.93 -16.58 -4.36
C ALA A 31 -11.57 -15.98 -4.66
N GLY A 32 -11.25 -14.88 -3.99
CA GLY A 32 -9.96 -14.23 -4.14
C GLY A 32 -8.91 -15.33 -3.97
N ALA A 33 -7.95 -15.39 -4.88
CA ALA A 33 -6.83 -16.29 -4.73
C ALA A 33 -6.31 -16.12 -3.30
N PRO A 34 -6.00 -17.21 -2.57
CA PRO A 34 -5.48 -17.10 -1.22
C PRO A 34 -4.31 -16.11 -1.27
N ALA A 35 -4.28 -15.14 -0.37
CA ALA A 35 -3.22 -14.16 -0.26
C ALA A 35 -1.90 -14.91 -0.03
N GLY A 36 -1.28 -15.36 -1.11
CA GLY A 36 0.00 -16.04 -1.12
C GLY A 36 1.05 -15.06 -0.65
N GLY A 37 1.42 -15.17 0.62
CA GLY A 37 2.48 -14.37 1.20
C GLY A 37 3.74 -14.52 0.37
N ARG A 38 4.33 -13.42 -0.03
CA ARG A 38 5.66 -13.40 -0.62
C ARG A 38 6.66 -13.87 0.42
N GLY A 39 7.46 -14.88 0.08
CA GLY A 39 8.67 -15.21 0.83
C GLY A 39 8.50 -15.39 2.35
N GLY A 40 7.32 -15.84 2.82
CA GLY A 40 7.05 -16.06 4.24
C GLY A 40 6.48 -14.85 4.99
N ILE A 41 6.20 -13.72 4.35
CA ILE A 41 5.52 -12.60 5.01
C ILE A 41 4.04 -12.94 5.15
N ASN A 42 3.59 -13.05 6.40
CA ASN A 42 2.19 -13.31 6.72
C ASN A 42 1.46 -12.00 7.00
N PHE A 43 0.60 -11.58 6.09
CA PHE A 43 -0.25 -10.40 6.22
C PHE A 43 -1.57 -10.66 6.97
N GLY A 44 -1.75 -11.88 7.49
CA GLY A 44 -2.99 -12.31 8.13
C GLY A 44 -4.11 -12.64 7.13
N THR A 45 -5.20 -13.17 7.65
CA THR A 45 -6.41 -13.44 6.86
C THR A 45 -7.23 -12.17 6.70
N PRO A 46 -7.62 -11.79 5.47
CA PRO A 46 -8.47 -10.63 5.24
C PRO A 46 -9.80 -10.74 6.02
N SER A 47 -9.99 -9.84 6.98
CA SER A 47 -11.20 -9.76 7.81
C SER A 47 -11.31 -8.36 8.42
N VAL A 48 -12.53 -7.89 8.62
CA VAL A 48 -12.81 -6.63 9.31
C VAL A 48 -12.32 -6.66 10.76
N ASP A 49 -12.34 -7.83 11.41
CA ASP A 49 -11.91 -7.98 12.81
C ASP A 49 -10.38 -7.94 12.96
N ASN A 50 -9.66 -8.28 11.89
CA ASN A 50 -8.20 -8.22 11.87
C ASN A 50 -7.67 -6.80 11.55
N LEU A 51 -8.54 -5.82 11.29
CA LEU A 51 -8.17 -4.41 11.17
C LEU A 51 -8.28 -3.70 12.51
N GLN A 52 -7.14 -3.28 13.04
CA GLN A 52 -7.06 -2.43 14.22
C GLN A 52 -7.24 -0.97 13.80
N VAL A 53 -8.07 -0.23 14.53
CA VAL A 53 -8.33 1.19 14.27
C VAL A 53 -7.76 2.04 15.39
N GLU A 54 -6.92 2.99 15.04
CA GLU A 54 -6.43 4.05 15.92
C GLU A 54 -7.03 5.39 15.48
N LYS A 55 -7.75 6.06 16.38
CA LYS A 55 -8.28 7.41 16.13
C LYS A 55 -7.17 8.42 16.39
N LEU A 56 -6.74 9.13 15.34
CA LEU A 56 -5.73 10.18 15.46
C LEU A 56 -6.34 11.55 15.72
N THR A 57 -7.49 11.85 15.08
CA THR A 57 -8.34 13.03 15.32
C THR A 57 -9.81 12.63 15.12
N ASP A 58 -10.74 13.58 15.18
CA ASP A 58 -12.17 13.30 14.92
C ASP A 58 -12.43 12.90 13.47
N THR A 59 -11.53 13.25 12.55
CA THR A 59 -11.68 13.01 11.11
C THR A 59 -10.59 12.10 10.52
N LEU A 60 -9.51 11.82 11.24
CA LEU A 60 -8.39 11.02 10.76
C LEU A 60 -8.21 9.76 11.60
N TYR A 61 -8.25 8.62 10.93
CA TYR A 61 -8.09 7.29 11.52
C TYR A 61 -6.95 6.53 10.82
N LEU A 62 -6.29 5.67 11.57
CA LEU A 62 -5.26 4.77 11.08
C LEU A 62 -5.74 3.32 11.21
N LEU A 63 -5.71 2.56 10.11
CA LEU A 63 -6.08 1.15 10.03
C LEU A 63 -4.82 0.30 9.88
N ARG A 64 -4.53 -0.54 10.87
CA ARG A 64 -3.38 -1.46 10.88
C ARG A 64 -3.81 -2.89 10.59
N GLY A 65 -2.89 -3.70 10.06
CA GLY A 65 -3.10 -5.09 9.64
C GLY A 65 -3.23 -5.21 8.13
N GLY A 66 -2.90 -6.36 7.57
CA GLY A 66 -3.08 -6.65 6.14
C GLY A 66 -2.11 -6.00 5.17
N GLY A 67 -0.92 -5.64 5.61
CA GLY A 67 0.08 -4.92 4.82
C GLY A 67 0.42 -3.57 5.42
N GLY A 68 0.77 -2.60 4.59
CA GLY A 68 1.09 -1.26 5.02
C GLY A 68 -0.05 -0.56 5.77
N ASN A 69 0.29 0.41 6.57
CA ASN A 69 -0.66 1.25 7.29
C ASN A 69 -1.57 2.02 6.31
N THR A 70 -2.87 2.02 6.56
CA THR A 70 -3.84 2.78 5.78
C THR A 70 -4.37 3.94 6.60
N ALA A 71 -4.27 5.19 6.11
CA ALA A 71 -4.96 6.30 6.73
C ALA A 71 -6.34 6.52 6.08
N ALA A 72 -7.35 6.82 6.89
CA ALA A 72 -8.70 7.16 6.45
C ALA A 72 -9.05 8.57 6.95
N PHE A 73 -9.17 9.51 6.03
CA PHE A 73 -9.51 10.88 6.33
C PHE A 73 -10.94 11.18 5.88
N ILE A 74 -11.81 11.45 6.86
CA ILE A 74 -13.22 11.74 6.62
C ILE A 74 -13.36 13.24 6.33
N THR A 75 -13.74 13.57 5.10
CA THR A 75 -13.96 14.92 4.59
C THR A 75 -15.45 15.27 4.52
N ALA A 76 -15.79 16.48 4.15
CA ALA A 76 -17.17 16.87 3.89
C ALA A 76 -17.83 16.01 2.81
N ASN A 77 -17.08 15.63 1.76
CA ASN A 77 -17.61 15.02 0.54
C ASN A 77 -17.39 13.48 0.46
N GLY A 78 -16.73 12.87 1.42
CA GLY A 78 -16.40 11.44 1.38
C GLY A 78 -15.17 11.11 2.21
N VAL A 79 -14.62 9.92 1.97
CA VAL A 79 -13.40 9.45 2.62
C VAL A 79 -12.25 9.45 1.63
N LEU A 80 -11.13 10.09 2.00
CA LEU A 80 -9.85 9.93 1.33
C LEU A 80 -9.05 8.87 2.09
N LEU A 81 -8.65 7.82 1.37
CA LEU A 81 -7.75 6.78 1.88
C LEU A 81 -6.31 7.06 1.43
N VAL A 82 -5.35 6.72 2.27
CA VAL A 82 -3.95 6.57 1.88
C VAL A 82 -3.58 5.12 2.02
N ASP A 83 -3.24 4.49 0.89
CA ASP A 83 -2.93 3.07 0.71
C ASP A 83 -4.09 2.10 1.02
N THR A 84 -4.03 0.90 0.44
CA THR A 84 -5.15 -0.07 0.44
C THR A 84 -4.74 -1.50 0.76
N LYS A 85 -3.49 -1.71 1.20
CA LYS A 85 -2.97 -3.02 1.64
C LYS A 85 -2.77 -4.04 0.51
N VAL A 86 -2.53 -5.32 0.87
CA VAL A 86 -2.50 -6.44 -0.10
C VAL A 86 -3.90 -6.77 -0.62
N SER A 87 -3.96 -7.54 -1.71
CA SER A 87 -5.24 -8.04 -2.26
C SER A 87 -6.07 -8.78 -1.20
N GLY A 88 -7.38 -8.62 -1.26
CA GLY A 88 -8.36 -9.18 -0.34
C GLY A 88 -8.71 -8.24 0.83
N TRP A 89 -7.95 -7.17 1.07
CA TRP A 89 -8.19 -6.26 2.19
C TRP A 89 -9.05 -5.03 1.85
N GLY A 90 -9.34 -4.76 0.59
CA GLY A 90 -10.20 -3.64 0.20
C GLY A 90 -11.61 -3.74 0.79
N GLN A 91 -12.25 -4.92 0.71
CA GLN A 91 -13.56 -5.12 1.30
C GLN A 91 -13.57 -5.04 2.84
N PRO A 92 -12.63 -5.64 3.59
CA PRO A 92 -12.46 -5.38 5.03
C PRO A 92 -12.30 -3.90 5.37
N ILE A 93 -11.50 -3.13 4.59
CA ILE A 93 -11.36 -1.68 4.78
C ILE A 93 -12.73 -0.99 4.63
N ILE A 94 -13.46 -1.25 3.54
CA ILE A 94 -14.78 -0.66 3.30
C ILE A 94 -15.75 -0.98 4.44
N GLN A 95 -15.77 -2.23 4.92
CA GLN A 95 -16.63 -2.64 6.03
C GLN A 95 -16.23 -1.95 7.34
N LYS A 96 -14.93 -1.82 7.62
CA LYS A 96 -14.44 -1.11 8.79
C LYS A 96 -14.80 0.36 8.75
N LEU A 97 -14.68 1.01 7.59
CA LEU A 97 -15.06 2.42 7.43
C LEU A 97 -16.54 2.68 7.72
N LYS A 98 -17.44 1.76 7.36
CA LYS A 98 -18.88 1.86 7.69
C LYS A 98 -19.18 1.90 9.19
N THR A 99 -18.25 1.46 10.03
CA THR A 99 -18.36 1.61 11.49
C THR A 99 -17.93 2.99 11.99
N LEU A 100 -17.27 3.78 11.14
CA LEU A 100 -16.74 5.10 11.47
C LEU A 100 -17.55 6.24 10.81
N THR A 101 -18.12 5.98 9.62
CA THR A 101 -18.85 6.98 8.84
C THR A 101 -19.75 6.33 7.78
N ASP A 102 -20.85 6.99 7.42
CA ASP A 102 -21.72 6.59 6.30
C ASP A 102 -21.21 7.12 4.94
N LYS A 103 -20.15 7.94 4.95
CA LYS A 103 -19.62 8.55 3.72
C LYS A 103 -18.86 7.53 2.89
N PRO A 104 -19.03 7.54 1.54
CA PRO A 104 -18.30 6.62 0.65
C PRO A 104 -16.82 7.02 0.53
N VAL A 105 -15.98 6.06 0.16
CA VAL A 105 -14.63 6.34 -0.32
C VAL A 105 -14.72 7.03 -1.68
N THR A 106 -14.10 8.18 -1.81
CA THR A 106 -14.08 8.97 -3.07
C THR A 106 -12.68 9.03 -3.68
N THR A 107 -11.65 8.96 -2.85
CA THR A 107 -10.27 9.13 -3.30
C THR A 107 -9.37 8.13 -2.58
N ILE A 108 -8.45 7.56 -3.32
CA ILE A 108 -7.31 6.78 -2.80
C ILE A 108 -6.04 7.52 -3.23
N VAL A 109 -5.15 7.77 -2.28
CA VAL A 109 -3.78 8.24 -2.56
C VAL A 109 -2.84 7.07 -2.29
N ASN A 110 -2.00 6.70 -3.25
CA ASN A 110 -0.95 5.72 -3.01
C ASN A 110 0.37 6.41 -2.68
N THR A 111 1.02 5.94 -1.61
CA THR A 111 2.33 6.44 -1.21
C THR A 111 3.42 5.99 -2.17
N HIS A 112 3.40 4.73 -2.57
CA HIS A 112 4.38 4.14 -3.50
C HIS A 112 3.81 2.87 -4.17
N THR A 113 4.62 2.17 -4.96
CA THR A 113 4.14 1.09 -5.85
C THR A 113 4.04 -0.30 -5.22
N HIS A 114 4.51 -0.51 -3.99
CA HIS A 114 4.57 -1.85 -3.43
C HIS A 114 3.19 -2.48 -3.21
N PHE A 115 3.15 -3.78 -3.45
CA PHE A 115 1.94 -4.60 -3.49
C PHE A 115 1.10 -4.55 -2.20
N ASP A 116 1.73 -4.38 -1.05
CA ASP A 116 1.08 -4.31 0.26
C ASP A 116 0.58 -2.89 0.62
N HIS A 117 0.68 -1.97 -0.33
CA HIS A 117 0.12 -0.62 -0.30
C HIS A 117 -0.94 -0.40 -1.37
N VAL A 118 -0.85 -1.07 -2.54
CA VAL A 118 -1.69 -0.73 -3.69
C VAL A 118 -2.60 -1.85 -4.19
N ASN A 119 -2.38 -3.12 -3.80
CA ASN A 119 -3.12 -4.23 -4.39
C ASN A 119 -4.61 -4.24 -4.06
N GLY A 120 -5.02 -3.63 -2.95
CA GLY A 120 -6.43 -3.45 -2.60
C GLY A 120 -7.15 -2.41 -3.46
N ASN A 121 -6.45 -1.56 -4.23
CA ASN A 121 -7.08 -0.52 -5.06
C ASN A 121 -8.19 -1.06 -5.96
N ALA A 122 -7.94 -2.22 -6.59
CA ALA A 122 -8.83 -2.84 -7.54
C ALA A 122 -10.16 -3.36 -6.93
N GLU A 123 -10.26 -3.39 -5.62
CA GLU A 123 -11.43 -3.86 -4.87
C GLU A 123 -12.41 -2.72 -4.55
N PHE A 124 -12.02 -1.48 -4.80
CA PHE A 124 -12.88 -0.31 -4.65
C PHE A 124 -13.68 -0.03 -5.92
N PRO A 125 -14.85 0.63 -5.81
CA PRO A 125 -15.65 1.00 -6.98
C PRO A 125 -14.82 1.79 -8.00
N PRO A 126 -15.06 1.61 -9.32
CA PRO A 126 -14.31 2.30 -10.37
C PRO A 126 -14.53 3.82 -10.40
N THR A 127 -15.50 4.32 -9.63
CA THR A 127 -15.76 5.75 -9.42
C THR A 127 -14.78 6.39 -8.44
N VAL A 128 -14.04 5.59 -7.65
CA VAL A 128 -13.01 6.08 -6.75
C VAL A 128 -11.82 6.59 -7.56
N GLU A 129 -11.41 7.83 -7.32
CA GLU A 129 -10.24 8.41 -7.95
C GLU A 129 -8.97 7.90 -7.25
N VAL A 130 -8.06 7.29 -8.01
CA VAL A 130 -6.72 6.90 -7.50
C VAL A 130 -5.71 7.97 -7.93
N VAL A 131 -4.96 8.49 -6.96
CA VAL A 131 -4.00 9.59 -7.14
C VAL A 131 -2.64 9.17 -6.61
N THR A 132 -1.56 9.51 -7.32
CA THR A 132 -0.18 9.30 -6.86
C THR A 132 0.81 10.17 -7.64
N SER A 133 2.11 10.12 -7.29
CA SER A 133 3.17 10.76 -8.08
C SER A 133 3.31 10.11 -9.46
N GLU A 134 3.77 10.86 -10.46
CA GLU A 134 4.01 10.31 -11.81
C GLU A 134 4.92 9.08 -11.80
N PRO A 135 6.07 9.06 -11.06
CA PRO A 135 6.93 7.88 -11.04
C PRO A 135 6.24 6.66 -10.39
N THR A 136 5.45 6.84 -9.32
CA THR A 136 4.73 5.71 -8.71
C THR A 136 3.77 5.08 -9.71
N LYS A 137 3.01 5.87 -10.47
CA LYS A 137 2.14 5.33 -11.54
C LYS A 137 2.94 4.51 -12.54
N GLN A 138 4.07 5.03 -13.02
CA GLN A 138 4.95 4.32 -13.95
C GLN A 138 5.37 2.95 -13.41
N TYR A 139 5.81 2.88 -12.14
CA TYR A 139 6.21 1.61 -11.53
C TYR A 139 5.02 0.67 -11.26
N MET A 140 3.83 1.18 -10.94
CA MET A 140 2.61 0.36 -10.86
C MET A 140 2.24 -0.28 -12.20
N GLU A 141 2.45 0.42 -13.32
CA GLU A 141 2.24 -0.08 -14.69
C GLU A 141 3.31 -1.10 -15.09
N GLN A 142 4.58 -0.86 -14.76
CA GLN A 142 5.70 -1.78 -15.02
C GLN A 142 5.60 -3.03 -14.17
N TRP A 143 5.29 -2.87 -12.90
CA TRP A 143 5.17 -3.92 -11.90
C TRP A 143 6.45 -4.75 -11.73
N ASN A 144 7.53 -4.07 -11.40
CA ASN A 144 8.82 -4.72 -11.18
C ASN A 144 8.84 -5.49 -9.85
N PRO A 145 9.59 -6.62 -9.77
CA PRO A 145 9.83 -7.28 -8.50
C PRO A 145 10.52 -6.35 -7.50
N VAL A 146 10.09 -6.38 -6.25
CA VAL A 146 10.73 -5.57 -5.19
C VAL A 146 12.15 -6.09 -4.94
N PHE A 147 13.14 -5.20 -5.00
CA PHE A 147 14.54 -5.57 -4.79
C PHE A 147 14.79 -6.09 -3.37
N GLY A 148 15.49 -7.19 -3.28
CA GLY A 148 15.78 -7.84 -1.99
C GLY A 148 14.66 -8.74 -1.45
N LEU A 149 13.48 -8.76 -2.06
CA LEU A 149 12.41 -9.69 -1.73
C LEU A 149 12.34 -10.84 -2.74
N GLN A 150 12.07 -12.04 -2.23
CA GLN A 150 11.84 -13.22 -3.05
C GLN A 150 10.35 -13.51 -3.22
N GLY A 151 10.00 -14.20 -4.29
CA GLY A 151 8.64 -14.63 -4.59
C GLY A 151 7.99 -13.87 -5.73
N ASP A 152 6.98 -14.53 -6.29
CA ASP A 152 6.20 -14.01 -7.40
C ASP A 152 5.02 -13.17 -6.88
N ASN A 153 4.77 -12.04 -7.51
CA ASN A 153 3.64 -11.19 -7.18
C ASN A 153 3.01 -10.67 -8.48
N PRO A 154 2.03 -11.41 -9.02
CA PRO A 154 1.39 -11.00 -10.25
C PRO A 154 0.72 -9.63 -10.07
N SER A 155 0.82 -8.78 -11.09
CA SER A 155 0.15 -7.49 -11.08
C SER A 155 -1.36 -7.66 -11.05
N PRO A 156 -2.07 -7.14 -10.05
CA PRO A 156 -3.53 -7.15 -10.04
C PRO A 156 -4.09 -6.29 -11.16
N PHE A 157 -3.37 -5.25 -11.57
CA PHE A 157 -3.78 -4.29 -12.59
C PHE A 157 -3.73 -4.89 -13.99
N LYS A 158 -2.71 -5.69 -14.31
CA LYS A 158 -2.60 -6.38 -15.61
C LYS A 158 -3.72 -7.42 -15.78
N ALA A 159 -4.09 -8.10 -14.71
CA ALA A 159 -5.11 -9.14 -14.75
C ALA A 159 -6.54 -8.62 -14.92
N ASN A 160 -6.81 -7.34 -14.56
CA ASN A 160 -8.15 -6.75 -14.55
C ASN A 160 -8.33 -5.55 -15.49
N GLY A 161 -7.44 -5.39 -16.48
CA GLY A 161 -7.56 -4.31 -17.46
C GLY A 161 -7.23 -2.92 -16.91
N GLY A 162 -6.40 -2.84 -15.87
CA GLY A 162 -5.94 -1.57 -15.30
C GLY A 162 -6.86 -0.98 -14.22
N VAL A 163 -7.88 -1.72 -13.78
CA VAL A 163 -8.73 -1.27 -12.68
C VAL A 163 -7.87 -1.08 -11.41
N GLY A 164 -7.99 0.09 -10.78
CA GLY A 164 -7.20 0.45 -9.59
C GLY A 164 -5.87 1.15 -9.90
N LEU A 165 -5.48 1.29 -11.17
CA LEU A 165 -4.35 2.15 -11.54
C LEU A 165 -4.69 3.63 -11.34
N PRO A 166 -3.69 4.49 -11.00
CA PRO A 166 -3.89 5.91 -10.83
C PRO A 166 -4.40 6.60 -12.12
N LYS A 167 -5.50 7.35 -12.00
CA LYS A 167 -6.05 8.17 -13.08
C LYS A 167 -5.52 9.60 -13.02
N ARG A 168 -5.13 10.07 -11.85
CA ARG A 168 -4.56 11.40 -11.64
C ARG A 168 -3.17 11.29 -11.04
N THR A 169 -2.24 12.07 -11.58
CA THR A 169 -0.85 12.11 -11.12
C THR A 169 -0.37 13.54 -10.88
N PHE A 170 0.73 13.68 -10.18
CA PHE A 170 1.41 14.95 -9.98
C PHE A 170 2.94 14.78 -10.03
N LYS A 171 3.65 15.88 -10.35
CA LYS A 171 5.12 15.88 -10.44
C LYS A 171 5.78 16.20 -9.11
N ASP A 172 5.46 17.36 -8.56
CA ASP A 172 6.13 17.89 -7.37
C ASP A 172 5.17 17.99 -6.19
N THR A 173 4.01 18.63 -6.40
CA THR A 173 3.01 18.87 -5.37
C THR A 173 1.60 18.82 -5.95
N LEU A 174 0.64 18.43 -5.10
CA LEU A 174 -0.78 18.50 -5.39
C LEU A 174 -1.55 18.73 -4.10
N SER A 175 -2.54 19.63 -4.13
CA SER A 175 -3.50 19.77 -3.04
C SER A 175 -4.85 19.18 -3.45
N ILE A 176 -5.46 18.40 -2.54
CA ILE A 176 -6.81 17.84 -2.67
C ILE A 176 -7.68 18.45 -1.57
N GLY A 177 -8.89 18.89 -1.92
CA GLY A 177 -9.77 19.57 -0.97
C GLY A 177 -9.31 20.99 -0.63
N ASN A 178 -9.93 21.58 0.37
CA ASN A 178 -9.61 22.93 0.87
C ASN A 178 -9.99 23.07 2.34
N GLY A 179 -9.50 24.12 3.00
CA GLY A 179 -9.81 24.40 4.39
C GLY A 179 -9.45 23.25 5.33
N ALA A 180 -10.40 22.79 6.13
CA ALA A 180 -10.21 21.69 7.07
C ALA A 180 -10.02 20.33 6.37
N ASP A 181 -10.53 20.18 5.14
CA ASP A 181 -10.44 18.95 4.34
C ASP A 181 -9.20 18.92 3.44
N GLN A 182 -8.30 19.94 3.53
CA GLN A 182 -7.12 20.00 2.67
C GLN A 182 -6.10 18.93 3.02
N VAL A 183 -5.71 18.18 1.98
CA VAL A 183 -4.60 17.21 2.01
C VAL A 183 -3.59 17.61 0.95
N ASP A 184 -2.34 17.78 1.34
CA ASP A 184 -1.25 18.10 0.43
C ASP A 184 -0.38 16.89 0.18
N LEU A 185 -0.09 16.67 -1.07
CA LEU A 185 0.79 15.61 -1.57
C LEU A 185 2.10 16.23 -2.03
N TYR A 186 3.22 15.61 -1.64
CA TYR A 186 4.55 16.04 -2.06
C TYR A 186 5.34 14.86 -2.63
N PHE A 187 6.14 15.14 -3.63
CA PHE A 187 7.22 14.28 -4.10
C PHE A 187 8.55 15.02 -3.91
N HIS A 188 9.41 14.52 -3.03
CA HIS A 188 10.67 15.15 -2.68
C HIS A 188 11.89 14.53 -3.38
N GLY A 189 11.66 13.54 -4.23
CA GLY A 189 12.66 12.73 -4.90
C GLY A 189 12.64 11.28 -4.45
N PRO A 190 13.44 10.40 -5.09
CA PRO A 190 13.50 8.99 -4.75
C PRO A 190 14.10 8.75 -3.35
N ALA A 191 13.59 7.71 -2.69
CA ALA A 191 14.09 7.20 -1.42
C ALA A 191 13.89 5.68 -1.35
N HIS A 192 12.79 5.21 -0.76
CA HIS A 192 12.40 3.81 -0.71
C HIS A 192 12.08 3.25 -2.11
N THR A 193 11.33 4.04 -2.89
CA THR A 193 11.09 3.85 -4.33
C THR A 193 11.41 5.13 -5.09
N GLY A 194 11.22 5.10 -6.41
CA GLY A 194 11.40 6.28 -7.27
C GLY A 194 10.28 7.30 -7.20
N GLY A 195 9.18 7.00 -6.49
CA GLY A 195 7.96 7.80 -6.52
C GLY A 195 7.32 8.10 -5.17
N ASP A 196 8.03 7.94 -4.05
CA ASP A 196 7.48 8.06 -2.71
C ASP A 196 6.70 9.37 -2.51
N THR A 197 5.40 9.25 -2.28
CA THR A 197 4.46 10.34 -2.05
C THR A 197 4.27 10.57 -0.55
N TRP A 198 4.53 11.79 -0.11
CA TRP A 198 4.29 12.26 1.25
C TRP A 198 2.93 12.92 1.33
N VAL A 199 2.06 12.44 2.22
CA VAL A 199 0.67 12.90 2.32
C VAL A 199 0.48 13.66 3.62
N VAL A 200 0.10 14.94 3.56
CA VAL A 200 -0.02 15.81 4.72
C VAL A 200 -1.49 16.20 4.94
N PHE A 201 -2.05 15.75 6.05
CA PHE A 201 -3.38 16.13 6.52
C PHE A 201 -3.25 17.43 7.32
N ARG A 202 -3.53 18.57 6.68
CA ARG A 202 -3.27 19.93 7.22
C ARG A 202 -3.91 20.15 8.58
N SER A 203 -5.22 19.92 8.68
CA SER A 203 -5.97 20.16 9.92
C SER A 203 -5.56 19.23 11.06
N ALA A 204 -5.12 18.01 10.74
CA ALA A 204 -4.66 17.03 11.72
C ALA A 204 -3.20 17.24 12.15
N ARG A 205 -2.41 18.03 11.41
CA ARG A 205 -0.95 18.18 11.58
C ARG A 205 -0.21 16.84 11.53
N VAL A 206 -0.68 15.94 10.66
CA VAL A 206 -0.17 14.56 10.49
C VAL A 206 0.33 14.38 9.07
N MET A 207 1.47 13.73 8.91
CA MET A 207 2.03 13.26 7.64
C MET A 207 1.93 11.74 7.57
N HIS A 208 1.58 11.19 6.41
CA HIS A 208 1.79 9.77 6.09
C HIS A 208 3.01 9.65 5.19
N ALA A 209 4.00 8.88 5.63
CA ALA A 209 5.29 8.76 4.96
C ALA A 209 5.42 7.51 4.09
N GLY A 210 4.42 6.61 4.13
CA GLY A 210 4.57 5.29 3.52
C GLY A 210 5.85 4.60 4.01
N ASP A 211 6.47 3.82 3.15
CA ASP A 211 7.70 3.09 3.47
C ASP A 211 8.97 3.90 3.30
N ALA A 212 8.87 5.13 2.81
CA ALA A 212 9.96 6.08 2.95
C ALA A 212 10.33 6.31 4.44
N PHE A 213 9.38 6.01 5.35
CA PHE A 213 9.62 5.80 6.78
C PHE A 213 8.77 4.63 7.29
N ALA A 214 9.19 3.40 7.02
CA ALA A 214 8.46 2.20 7.45
C ALA A 214 8.46 1.99 8.98
N GLY A 215 9.50 2.48 9.66
CA GLY A 215 9.74 2.38 11.10
C GLY A 215 11.22 2.53 11.41
N LYS A 216 11.61 2.42 12.70
CA LYS A 216 13.02 2.51 13.14
C LYS A 216 13.78 1.19 12.88
N ASN A 217 13.98 0.87 11.61
CA ASN A 217 14.70 -0.30 11.11
C ASN A 217 15.42 0.05 9.79
N ALA A 218 16.16 -0.92 9.23
CA ALA A 218 16.71 -0.76 7.88
C ALA A 218 15.56 -0.70 6.87
N PRO A 219 15.43 0.37 6.06
CA PRO A 219 14.41 0.42 5.02
C PRO A 219 14.71 -0.58 3.90
N ILE A 220 13.73 -0.85 3.06
CA ILE A 220 13.99 -1.42 1.74
C ILE A 220 14.37 -0.25 0.81
N MET A 221 15.53 -0.34 0.15
CA MET A 221 15.92 0.56 -0.94
C MET A 221 15.68 -0.19 -2.25
N ASP A 222 14.50 0.03 -2.84
CA ASP A 222 14.06 -0.76 -3.98
C ASP A 222 14.52 -0.17 -5.32
N LYS A 223 15.76 -0.49 -5.70
CA LYS A 223 16.33 -0.01 -6.98
C LYS A 223 15.54 -0.47 -8.21
N ASN A 224 14.82 -1.61 -8.14
CA ASN A 224 14.03 -2.11 -9.27
C ASN A 224 12.82 -1.21 -9.55
N ASN A 225 12.35 -0.50 -8.53
CA ASN A 225 11.28 0.48 -8.61
C ASN A 225 11.80 1.91 -8.35
N GLY A 226 13.05 2.19 -8.70
CA GLY A 226 13.65 3.54 -8.70
C GLY A 226 14.07 4.07 -7.34
N GLY A 227 14.09 3.25 -6.29
CA GLY A 227 14.63 3.62 -4.98
C GLY A 227 16.13 3.93 -5.07
N SER A 228 16.60 4.85 -4.24
CA SER A 228 17.98 5.35 -4.27
C SER A 228 18.57 5.46 -2.87
N ALA A 229 19.69 4.80 -2.65
CA ALA A 229 20.46 4.90 -1.42
C ALA A 229 21.07 6.30 -1.26
N LEU A 230 21.63 6.85 -2.34
CA LEU A 230 22.31 8.14 -2.31
C LEU A 230 21.35 9.32 -2.07
N ARG A 231 20.11 9.20 -2.50
CA ARG A 231 19.09 10.26 -2.36
C ARG A 231 18.27 10.14 -1.08
N TYR A 232 18.27 8.99 -0.43
CA TYR A 232 17.35 8.67 0.65
C TYR A 232 17.38 9.73 1.77
N ALA A 233 18.55 9.99 2.34
CA ALA A 233 18.69 10.94 3.44
C ALA A 233 18.25 12.36 3.05
N ASP A 234 18.58 12.84 1.86
CA ASP A 234 18.18 14.14 1.34
C ASP A 234 16.67 14.26 1.18
N THR A 235 16.02 13.21 0.65
CA THR A 235 14.57 13.15 0.47
C THR A 235 13.86 13.21 1.83
N ILE A 236 14.32 12.43 2.81
CA ILE A 236 13.81 12.51 4.19
C ILE A 236 14.01 13.91 4.79
N ALA A 237 15.19 14.51 4.61
CA ALA A 237 15.50 15.85 5.15
C ALA A 237 14.57 16.93 4.56
N LYS A 238 14.16 16.81 3.29
CA LYS A 238 13.17 17.69 2.68
C LYS A 238 11.78 17.47 3.28
N ALA A 239 11.33 16.22 3.39
CA ALA A 239 10.03 15.87 4.00
C ALA A 239 9.94 16.36 5.45
N ALA A 240 11.02 16.21 6.23
CA ALA A 240 11.09 16.63 7.63
C ALA A 240 11.08 18.16 7.83
N LYS A 241 11.19 18.95 6.76
CA LYS A 241 11.04 20.42 6.78
C LYS A 241 9.60 20.86 6.50
N THR A 242 8.69 19.95 6.21
CA THR A 242 7.26 20.28 5.97
C THR A 242 6.71 20.99 7.21
N PRO A 243 6.17 22.22 7.08
CA PRO A 243 5.71 22.99 8.23
C PRO A 243 4.43 22.42 8.81
N ASN A 244 4.23 22.65 10.11
CA ASN A 244 3.00 22.28 10.84
C ASN A 244 2.68 20.78 10.82
N VAL A 245 3.71 19.91 10.85
CA VAL A 245 3.59 18.47 11.04
C VAL A 245 4.17 18.10 12.40
N ASP A 246 3.36 17.46 13.23
CA ASP A 246 3.78 16.99 14.55
C ASP A 246 3.99 15.49 14.59
N ARG A 247 3.13 14.74 13.88
CA ARG A 247 3.10 13.27 13.87
C ARG A 247 3.28 12.72 12.47
N VAL A 248 3.91 11.56 12.38
CA VAL A 248 4.17 10.83 11.14
C VAL A 248 3.55 9.43 11.24
N ILE A 249 2.63 9.11 10.36
CA ILE A 249 2.18 7.74 10.11
C ILE A 249 3.28 7.06 9.31
N THR A 250 3.86 6.02 9.87
CA THR A 250 4.87 5.18 9.22
C THR A 250 4.22 4.15 8.30
N GLY A 251 4.99 3.53 7.42
CA GLY A 251 4.46 2.48 6.55
C GLY A 251 4.01 1.23 7.30
N HIS A 252 4.77 0.78 8.32
CA HIS A 252 4.53 -0.51 8.97
C HIS A 252 4.63 -0.49 10.50
N SER A 253 4.88 0.66 11.12
CA SER A 253 5.06 0.76 12.56
C SER A 253 4.00 1.65 13.21
N THR A 254 4.20 1.97 14.49
CA THR A 254 3.35 2.93 15.20
C THR A 254 3.54 4.34 14.65
N THR A 255 2.61 5.23 14.93
CA THR A 255 2.75 6.66 14.66
C THR A 255 3.95 7.21 15.43
N MET A 256 4.78 7.99 14.75
CA MET A 256 6.03 8.56 15.27
C MET A 256 6.01 10.09 15.15
N THR A 257 7.10 10.75 15.58
CA THR A 257 7.24 12.20 15.51
C THR A 257 8.04 12.64 14.28
N ILE A 258 7.98 13.95 13.97
CA ILE A 258 8.84 14.53 12.94
C ILE A 258 10.33 14.48 13.34
N ALA A 259 10.65 14.44 14.64
CA ALA A 259 12.00 14.25 15.13
C ALA A 259 12.51 12.82 14.83
N ASP A 260 11.66 11.81 14.99
CA ASP A 260 11.98 10.43 14.61
C ASP A 260 12.25 10.30 13.10
N LEU A 261 11.47 11.03 12.28
CA LEU A 261 11.71 11.06 10.84
C LEU A 261 13.09 11.68 10.49
N ARG A 262 13.49 12.75 11.17
CA ARG A 262 14.83 13.34 10.98
C ARG A 262 15.92 12.37 11.38
N GLU A 263 15.80 11.76 12.56
CA GLU A 263 16.73 10.73 13.05
C GLU A 263 16.86 9.58 12.05
N PHE A 264 15.73 9.15 11.46
CA PHE A 264 15.73 8.10 10.44
C PHE A 264 16.49 8.50 9.16
N GLY A 265 16.38 9.76 8.74
CA GLY A 265 17.15 10.29 7.62
C GLY A 265 18.67 10.29 7.92
N GLU A 266 19.07 10.72 9.13
CA GLU A 266 20.46 10.67 9.58
C GLU A 266 20.99 9.24 9.67
N PHE A 267 20.21 8.31 10.20
CA PHE A 267 20.54 6.89 10.27
C PHE A 267 20.85 6.31 8.88
N ASN A 268 19.99 6.59 7.89
CA ASN A 268 20.21 6.11 6.52
C ASN A 268 21.43 6.79 5.88
N GLY A 269 21.63 8.08 6.13
CA GLY A 269 22.82 8.81 5.65
C GLY A 269 24.11 8.24 6.21
N ASP A 270 24.16 7.91 7.50
CA ASP A 270 25.31 7.28 8.13
C ASP A 270 25.59 5.89 7.56
N PHE A 271 24.55 5.07 7.40
CA PHE A 271 24.68 3.73 6.79
C PHE A 271 25.27 3.81 5.38
N VAL A 272 24.73 4.68 4.53
CA VAL A 272 25.18 4.84 3.14
C VAL A 272 26.62 5.37 3.08
N ARG A 273 26.93 6.38 3.88
CA ARG A 273 28.31 6.93 3.99
C ARG A 273 29.31 5.84 4.36
N ASP A 274 28.98 5.03 5.38
CA ASP A 274 29.87 3.98 5.89
C ASP A 274 30.00 2.82 4.88
N ALA A 275 28.91 2.48 4.16
CA ALA A 275 28.95 1.52 3.08
C ALA A 275 29.89 1.96 1.94
N LEU A 276 29.79 3.22 1.51
CA LEU A 276 30.66 3.78 0.47
C LEU A 276 32.13 3.87 0.93
N ALA A 277 32.38 4.21 2.20
CA ALA A 277 33.73 4.20 2.77
C ALA A 277 34.32 2.79 2.79
N ALA A 278 33.54 1.77 3.11
CA ALA A 278 33.96 0.38 3.07
C ALA A 278 34.31 -0.08 1.64
N LYS A 279 33.49 0.31 0.64
CA LYS A 279 33.79 0.06 -0.79
C LYS A 279 35.12 0.67 -1.17
N LYS A 280 35.35 1.94 -0.82
CA LYS A 280 36.61 2.64 -1.09
C LYS A 280 37.82 2.00 -0.41
N ALA A 281 37.64 1.39 0.77
CA ALA A 281 38.67 0.66 1.50
C ALA A 281 38.90 -0.77 0.96
N GLY A 282 38.25 -1.19 -0.13
CA GLY A 282 38.41 -2.51 -0.74
C GLY A 282 37.72 -3.65 -0.01
N LYS A 283 36.80 -3.36 0.93
CA LYS A 283 35.99 -4.41 1.58
C LYS A 283 34.97 -4.98 0.62
N THR A 284 34.55 -6.22 0.88
CA THR A 284 33.35 -6.78 0.25
C THR A 284 32.09 -6.29 0.97
N ILE A 285 30.92 -6.38 0.31
CA ILE A 285 29.63 -6.09 0.94
C ILE A 285 29.44 -6.95 2.19
N ASP A 286 29.78 -8.24 2.10
CA ASP A 286 29.60 -9.19 3.21
C ASP A 286 30.50 -8.83 4.40
N GLN A 287 31.74 -8.39 4.16
CA GLN A 287 32.62 -7.87 5.21
C GLN A 287 32.06 -6.60 5.87
N PHE A 288 31.59 -5.65 5.07
CA PHE A 288 30.97 -4.44 5.58
C PHE A 288 29.77 -4.74 6.47
N VAL A 289 28.85 -5.55 5.96
CA VAL A 289 27.60 -5.87 6.67
C VAL A 289 27.84 -6.71 7.93
N ALA A 290 28.87 -7.55 7.95
CA ALA A 290 29.24 -8.32 9.14
C ALA A 290 29.76 -7.43 10.27
N GLU A 291 30.47 -6.35 9.93
CA GLU A 291 31.13 -5.44 10.89
C GLU A 291 30.26 -4.25 11.28
N TRP A 292 29.38 -3.77 10.38
CA TRP A 292 28.59 -2.57 10.63
C TRP A 292 27.52 -2.82 11.70
N ASN A 293 27.45 -1.88 12.64
CA ASN A 293 26.44 -1.89 13.69
C ASN A 293 25.77 -0.52 13.78
N VAL A 294 24.50 -0.52 14.22
CA VAL A 294 23.76 0.71 14.49
C VAL A 294 24.54 1.56 15.49
N PRO A 295 24.92 2.82 15.13
CA PRO A 295 25.55 3.72 16.06
C PRO A 295 24.70 3.97 17.31
N ALA A 296 25.33 4.01 18.49
CA ALA A 296 24.66 4.13 19.78
C ALA A 296 23.80 5.40 19.94
N LYS A 297 24.01 6.40 19.08
CA LYS A 297 23.21 7.63 19.07
C LYS A 297 21.76 7.42 18.58
N TYR A 298 21.46 6.31 17.89
CA TYR A 298 20.14 6.03 17.34
C TYR A 298 19.30 5.20 18.32
N THR A 299 18.23 5.78 18.86
CA THR A 299 17.39 5.16 19.86
C THR A 299 16.23 4.40 19.23
N GLY A 300 16.01 3.16 19.68
CA GLY A 300 14.91 2.31 19.18
C GLY A 300 15.27 1.51 17.92
N TYR A 301 16.51 1.61 17.43
CA TYR A 301 17.02 0.74 16.36
C TYR A 301 17.71 -0.46 16.97
N THR A 302 17.62 -1.60 16.29
CA THR A 302 18.28 -2.85 16.72
C THR A 302 19.19 -3.39 15.65
N ASN A 303 20.31 -3.96 16.06
CA ASN A 303 21.14 -4.74 15.16
C ASN A 303 20.46 -6.06 14.85
N PRO A 304 20.20 -6.41 13.59
CA PRO A 304 19.74 -7.74 13.27
C PRO A 304 20.83 -8.77 13.60
N PRO A 305 20.46 -10.01 13.98
CA PRO A 305 21.43 -11.09 14.16
C PRO A 305 22.33 -11.25 12.92
N ALA A 306 23.56 -11.70 13.10
CA ALA A 306 24.51 -11.90 12.00
C ALA A 306 23.93 -12.79 10.88
N THR A 307 23.06 -13.73 11.22
CA THR A 307 22.36 -14.62 10.31
C THR A 307 21.20 -13.99 9.55
N ASN A 308 20.79 -12.74 9.89
CA ASN A 308 19.63 -12.07 9.31
C ASN A 308 19.94 -10.60 8.93
N ARG A 309 21.05 -10.37 8.22
CA ARG A 309 21.46 -9.05 7.74
C ARG A 309 21.16 -8.82 6.24
N GLY A 310 20.26 -9.62 5.68
CA GLY A 310 19.94 -9.59 4.25
C GLY A 310 19.49 -8.22 3.75
N GLN A 311 18.68 -7.49 4.53
CA GLN A 311 18.22 -6.16 4.16
C GLN A 311 19.37 -5.14 4.13
N TRP A 312 20.30 -5.19 5.08
CA TRP A 312 21.49 -4.32 5.07
C TRP A 312 22.41 -4.63 3.89
N ARG A 313 22.53 -5.94 3.55
CA ARG A 313 23.28 -6.37 2.38
C ARG A 313 22.67 -5.81 1.09
N SER A 314 21.35 -5.90 0.94
CA SER A 314 20.64 -5.32 -0.21
C SER A 314 20.82 -3.81 -0.30
N ASN A 315 20.70 -3.09 0.83
CA ASN A 315 20.89 -1.63 0.87
C ASN A 315 22.34 -1.22 0.55
N ALA A 316 23.33 -1.96 1.09
CA ALA A 316 24.74 -1.72 0.75
C ALA A 316 25.00 -1.98 -0.74
N GLN A 317 24.36 -3.01 -1.32
CA GLN A 317 24.46 -3.27 -2.75
C GLN A 317 23.89 -2.11 -3.57
N VAL A 318 22.73 -1.56 -3.21
CA VAL A 318 22.16 -0.39 -3.90
C VAL A 318 23.14 0.78 -3.83
N ALA A 319 23.64 1.12 -2.63
CA ALA A 319 24.61 2.21 -2.47
C ALA A 319 25.92 2.01 -3.26
N TRP A 320 26.31 0.77 -3.50
CA TRP A 320 27.54 0.46 -4.24
C TRP A 320 27.37 0.46 -5.76
N GLU A 321 26.15 0.27 -6.24
CA GLU A 321 25.81 0.24 -7.67
C GLU A 321 25.48 1.64 -8.22
N GLU A 322 25.04 2.56 -7.36
CA GLU A 322 24.85 3.99 -7.68
C GLU A 322 26.20 4.76 -7.68
#